data_d1ead6c52738862000455e5e5720d334
#
_entry.id   d1ead6c52738862000455e5e5720d334
#
_cell.length_a   1.000
_cell.length_b   1.000
_cell.length_c   1.000
_cell.angle_alpha   90.00
_cell.angle_beta   90.00
_cell.angle_gamma   90.00
#
_symmetry.space_group_name_H-M   'P 1'
#
loop_
_entity.id
_entity.type
_entity.pdbx_description
1 polymer ?
#
loop_
_entity_poly.entity_id
_entity_poly.type
_entity_poly.pdbx_seq_one_letter_code
_entity_poly.pdbx_strand_id
1 'polypeptide(L)'
;MDKIHAMQVFVRVAELQSFTRAADSLGLPKGSLSRQLQALENSMGTRLLHRTTRRVQLTQDGMVYYERCRDVLATLDEMDSLFQHDPATLSGCLRVDMPVSLATDYILPLLPGFLQQYPGIELELSSSDRRVDVIREGFDCVIRAGTLENSGLIARPLGLVNIVNCASPDYLNRFGLPTTLDDLEQHAMVHYSQELGSHPQGFEFYDGKNCRFIKTGGAVTVNSTQTYRAACLAGLGIIQAPVQGMKKLLAEKKLIEVLPHFRAKPMPISLIYPHRRNLARRVHVFMEWLTQAMKKYIA
;
A
#
# COMPACT_ATOMS: atom_id res chain seq x y z
N MET A 1 6.33 -24.51 28.11
CA MET A 1 5.74 -23.68 27.02
C MET A 1 6.83 -23.35 26.02
N ASP A 2 6.66 -23.73 24.78
CA ASP A 2 7.55 -23.24 23.70
C ASP A 2 7.32 -21.72 23.54
N LYS A 3 8.35 -20.95 23.91
CA LYS A 3 8.24 -19.49 23.96
C LYS A 3 8.22 -18.89 22.55
N ILE A 4 8.93 -19.50 21.59
CA ILE A 4 8.97 -19.04 20.19
C ILE A 4 7.60 -19.24 19.58
N HIS A 5 7.03 -20.46 19.72
CA HIS A 5 5.69 -20.73 19.21
C HIS A 5 4.63 -19.84 19.86
N ALA A 6 4.73 -19.55 21.16
CA ALA A 6 3.82 -18.63 21.83
C ALA A 6 3.94 -17.18 21.32
N MET A 7 5.16 -16.73 20.94
CA MET A 7 5.37 -15.44 20.28
C MET A 7 4.73 -15.41 18.88
N GLN A 8 4.90 -16.46 18.08
CA GLN A 8 4.26 -16.57 16.75
C GLN A 8 2.73 -16.50 16.86
N VAL A 9 2.15 -17.25 17.79
CA VAL A 9 0.70 -17.23 18.06
C VAL A 9 0.25 -15.83 18.47
N PHE A 10 0.97 -15.18 19.37
CA PHE A 10 0.63 -13.83 19.85
C PHE A 10 0.68 -12.81 18.71
N VAL A 11 1.76 -12.80 17.93
CA VAL A 11 1.91 -11.90 16.77
C VAL A 11 0.77 -12.11 15.79
N ARG A 12 0.46 -13.35 15.44
CA ARG A 12 -0.61 -13.66 14.48
C ARG A 12 -2.00 -13.23 14.96
N VAL A 13 -2.31 -13.39 16.25
CA VAL A 13 -3.57 -12.90 16.84
C VAL A 13 -3.64 -11.37 16.83
N ALA A 14 -2.55 -10.70 17.14
CA ALA A 14 -2.46 -9.24 17.11
C ALA A 14 -2.70 -8.69 15.70
N GLU A 15 -2.05 -9.28 14.70
CA GLU A 15 -2.17 -8.88 13.27
C GLU A 15 -3.59 -9.07 12.73
N LEU A 16 -4.19 -10.23 12.97
CA LEU A 16 -5.51 -10.56 12.46
C LEU A 16 -6.64 -10.01 13.32
N GLN A 17 -6.34 -9.49 14.53
CA GLN A 17 -7.30 -8.97 15.51
C GLN A 17 -8.46 -9.95 15.77
N SER A 18 -8.21 -11.26 15.60
CA SER A 18 -9.20 -12.33 15.68
C SER A 18 -8.57 -13.67 16.04
N PHE A 19 -9.02 -14.26 17.15
CA PHE A 19 -8.59 -15.59 17.56
C PHE A 19 -8.98 -16.68 16.55
N THR A 20 -10.14 -16.55 15.92
CA THR A 20 -10.61 -17.54 14.95
C THR A 20 -9.76 -17.49 13.69
N ARG A 21 -9.58 -16.32 13.08
CA ARG A 21 -8.73 -16.17 11.89
C ARG A 21 -7.28 -16.56 12.14
N ALA A 22 -6.75 -16.25 13.33
CA ALA A 22 -5.39 -16.65 13.69
C ALA A 22 -5.27 -18.18 13.86
N ALA A 23 -6.28 -18.82 14.47
CA ALA A 23 -6.33 -20.27 14.62
C ALA A 23 -6.36 -20.96 13.25
N ASP A 24 -7.23 -20.51 12.35
CA ASP A 24 -7.34 -21.02 10.99
C ASP A 24 -6.02 -20.84 10.21
N SER A 25 -5.41 -19.65 10.32
CA SER A 25 -4.13 -19.33 9.66
C SER A 25 -2.94 -20.15 10.17
N LEU A 26 -2.95 -20.57 11.44
CA LEU A 26 -1.88 -21.36 12.05
C LEU A 26 -2.17 -22.87 12.04
N GLY A 27 -3.34 -23.29 11.53
CA GLY A 27 -3.75 -24.69 11.56
C GLY A 27 -3.96 -25.23 13.00
N LEU A 28 -4.31 -24.36 13.96
CA LEU A 28 -4.42 -24.72 15.38
C LEU A 28 -5.87 -24.65 15.85
N PRO A 29 -6.28 -25.53 16.79
CA PRO A 29 -7.58 -25.41 17.43
C PRO A 29 -7.68 -24.09 18.22
N LYS A 30 -8.79 -23.35 18.09
CA LYS A 30 -9.02 -22.04 18.77
C LYS A 30 -8.81 -22.12 20.29
N GLY A 31 -9.22 -23.20 20.92
CA GLY A 31 -9.03 -23.41 22.36
C GLY A 31 -7.56 -23.59 22.77
N SER A 32 -6.74 -24.19 21.92
CA SER A 32 -5.29 -24.32 22.13
C SER A 32 -4.61 -22.96 22.08
N LEU A 33 -4.92 -22.17 21.07
CA LEU A 33 -4.39 -20.84 20.85
C LEU A 33 -4.73 -19.90 22.03
N SER A 34 -5.98 -19.92 22.52
CA SER A 34 -6.38 -19.13 23.68
C SER A 34 -5.63 -19.53 24.96
N ARG A 35 -5.41 -20.84 25.19
CA ARG A 35 -4.64 -21.34 26.35
C ARG A 35 -3.18 -20.94 26.27
N GLN A 36 -2.56 -21.01 25.10
CA GLN A 36 -1.16 -20.62 24.90
C GLN A 36 -0.95 -19.13 25.19
N LEU A 37 -1.85 -18.27 24.69
CA LEU A 37 -1.79 -16.83 24.99
C LEU A 37 -2.03 -16.50 26.45
N GLN A 38 -2.94 -17.20 27.10
CA GLN A 38 -3.15 -17.03 28.53
C GLN A 38 -1.94 -17.46 29.36
N ALA A 39 -1.29 -18.56 28.96
CA ALA A 39 -0.05 -19.01 29.59
C ALA A 39 1.10 -18.01 29.37
N LEU A 40 1.17 -17.40 28.19
CA LEU A 40 2.14 -16.34 27.86
C LEU A 40 1.91 -15.10 28.74
N GLU A 41 0.67 -14.57 28.80
CA GLU A 41 0.30 -13.43 29.64
C GLU A 41 0.58 -13.69 31.12
N ASN A 42 0.25 -14.90 31.62
CA ASN A 42 0.52 -15.30 33.00
C ASN A 42 2.04 -15.36 33.28
N SER A 43 2.86 -15.85 32.33
CA SER A 43 4.31 -15.91 32.50
C SER A 43 4.97 -14.54 32.58
N MET A 44 4.32 -13.52 32.01
CA MET A 44 4.81 -12.14 31.97
C MET A 44 4.18 -11.26 33.05
N GLY A 45 3.15 -11.74 33.73
CA GLY A 45 2.45 -10.99 34.77
C GLY A 45 1.63 -9.81 34.28
N THR A 46 1.42 -9.70 32.95
CA THR A 46 0.65 -8.61 32.33
C THR A 46 -0.26 -9.12 31.23
N ARG A 47 -1.33 -8.36 30.96
CA ARG A 47 -2.20 -8.62 29.81
C ARG A 47 -1.64 -7.94 28.58
N LEU A 48 -1.50 -8.71 27.50
CA LEU A 48 -1.02 -8.22 26.21
C LEU A 48 -2.18 -7.84 25.26
N LEU A 49 -3.36 -8.43 25.49
CA LEU A 49 -4.54 -8.26 24.65
C LEU A 49 -5.76 -7.81 25.46
N HIS A 50 -6.44 -6.78 24.97
CA HIS A 50 -7.81 -6.47 25.34
C HIS A 50 -8.74 -7.41 24.57
N ARG A 51 -9.47 -8.26 25.30
CA ARG A 51 -10.43 -9.22 24.73
C ARG A 51 -11.83 -8.67 24.92
N THR A 52 -12.46 -8.23 23.84
CA THR A 52 -13.91 -8.03 23.81
C THR A 52 -14.54 -9.11 22.95
N THR A 53 -15.85 -9.35 23.10
CA THR A 53 -16.58 -10.36 22.30
C THR A 53 -16.55 -10.07 20.80
N ARG A 54 -16.19 -8.84 20.40
CA ARG A 54 -16.21 -8.38 18.98
C ARG A 54 -14.85 -8.01 18.41
N ARG A 55 -13.86 -7.67 19.24
CA ARG A 55 -12.52 -7.23 18.76
C ARG A 55 -11.42 -7.65 19.72
N VAL A 56 -10.26 -7.94 19.16
CA VAL A 56 -9.00 -8.13 19.87
C VAL A 56 -8.12 -6.91 19.59
N GLN A 57 -7.62 -6.28 20.63
CA GLN A 57 -6.72 -5.13 20.52
C GLN A 57 -5.51 -5.32 21.44
N LEU A 58 -4.37 -4.79 21.04
CA LEU A 58 -3.17 -4.76 21.88
C LEU A 58 -3.39 -3.81 23.06
N THR A 59 -2.90 -4.20 24.24
CA THR A 59 -2.66 -3.28 25.35
C THR A 59 -1.41 -2.45 25.07
N GLN A 60 -1.08 -1.47 25.89
CA GLN A 60 0.17 -0.74 25.80
C GLN A 60 1.38 -1.67 25.93
N ASP A 61 1.38 -2.57 26.93
CA ASP A 61 2.41 -3.60 27.10
C ASP A 61 2.41 -4.58 25.92
N GLY A 62 1.22 -4.93 25.43
CA GLY A 62 1.05 -5.76 24.23
C GLY A 62 1.69 -5.17 23.00
N MET A 63 1.61 -3.86 22.81
CA MET A 63 2.24 -3.17 21.67
C MET A 63 3.77 -3.24 21.75
N VAL A 64 4.34 -2.97 22.93
CA VAL A 64 5.78 -3.08 23.18
C VAL A 64 6.25 -4.52 22.96
N TYR A 65 5.51 -5.49 23.50
CA TYR A 65 5.86 -6.90 23.37
C TYR A 65 5.72 -7.40 21.92
N TYR A 66 4.72 -6.91 21.19
CA TYR A 66 4.51 -7.22 19.79
C TYR A 66 5.72 -6.84 18.93
N GLU A 67 6.22 -5.61 19.09
CA GLU A 67 7.42 -5.15 18.38
C GLU A 67 8.64 -6.04 18.69
N ARG A 68 8.85 -6.36 19.96
CA ARG A 68 9.96 -7.24 20.37
C ARG A 68 9.83 -8.66 19.84
N CYS A 69 8.62 -9.21 19.83
CA CYS A 69 8.38 -10.53 19.24
C CYS A 69 8.71 -10.55 17.75
N ARG A 70 8.29 -9.52 17.00
CA ARG A 70 8.59 -9.42 15.57
C ARG A 70 10.09 -9.32 15.30
N ASP A 71 10.83 -8.56 16.13
CA ASP A 71 12.29 -8.46 16.01
C ASP A 71 12.97 -9.83 16.26
N VAL A 72 12.56 -10.55 17.30
CA VAL A 72 13.11 -11.87 17.63
C VAL A 72 12.79 -12.89 16.54
N LEU A 73 11.52 -12.94 16.07
CA LEU A 73 11.11 -13.87 15.02
C LEU A 73 11.82 -13.58 13.69
N ALA A 74 12.00 -12.29 13.34
CA ALA A 74 12.78 -11.90 12.16
C ALA A 74 14.26 -12.32 12.27
N THR A 75 14.86 -12.21 13.46
CA THR A 75 16.24 -12.66 13.71
C THR A 75 16.36 -14.18 13.59
N LEU A 76 15.38 -14.94 14.08
CA LEU A 76 15.36 -16.40 13.91
C LEU A 76 15.24 -16.79 12.43
N ASP A 77 14.33 -16.16 11.69
CA ASP A 77 14.20 -16.37 10.24
C ASP A 77 15.52 -16.05 9.49
N GLU A 78 16.22 -14.98 9.91
CA GLU A 78 17.53 -14.63 9.36
C GLU A 78 18.57 -15.71 9.66
N MET A 79 18.64 -16.19 10.92
CA MET A 79 19.55 -17.27 11.31
C MET A 79 19.32 -18.53 10.49
N ASP A 80 18.07 -18.93 10.31
CA ASP A 80 17.70 -20.10 9.50
C ASP A 80 18.10 -19.92 8.03
N SER A 81 18.11 -18.69 7.54
CA SER A 81 18.44 -18.34 6.14
C SER A 81 19.92 -18.06 5.90
N LEU A 82 20.78 -17.95 6.95
CA LEU A 82 22.19 -17.58 6.84
C LEU A 82 23.01 -18.48 5.89
N PHE A 83 22.68 -19.77 5.87
CA PHE A 83 23.40 -20.76 5.06
C PHE A 83 22.61 -21.20 3.81
N GLN A 84 21.41 -20.66 3.62
CA GLN A 84 20.55 -20.98 2.47
C GLN A 84 20.85 -19.99 1.35
N HIS A 85 21.77 -20.34 0.44
CA HIS A 85 22.12 -19.50 -0.71
C HIS A 85 21.20 -19.73 -1.91
N ASP A 86 20.51 -20.87 -1.95
CA ASP A 86 19.60 -21.24 -3.03
C ASP A 86 18.28 -20.46 -2.91
N PRO A 87 17.87 -19.71 -3.95
CA PRO A 87 16.57 -19.05 -4.00
C PRO A 87 15.38 -20.01 -3.77
N ALA A 88 15.51 -21.26 -4.20
CA ALA A 88 14.44 -22.26 -4.08
C ALA A 88 14.15 -22.69 -2.62
N THR A 89 15.13 -22.50 -1.70
CA THR A 89 14.96 -22.84 -0.28
C THR A 89 14.37 -21.69 0.54
N LEU A 90 14.33 -20.49 -0.01
CA LEU A 90 13.78 -19.33 0.68
C LEU A 90 12.26 -19.46 0.81
N SER A 91 11.76 -19.46 2.04
CA SER A 91 10.36 -19.71 2.35
C SER A 91 9.79 -18.71 3.37
N GLY A 92 8.47 -18.77 3.51
CA GLY A 92 7.71 -18.04 4.52
C GLY A 92 6.77 -16.98 3.94
N CYS A 93 5.92 -16.45 4.80
CA CYS A 93 4.91 -15.46 4.44
C CYS A 93 5.53 -14.06 4.33
N LEU A 94 5.18 -13.36 3.26
CA LEU A 94 5.55 -11.98 2.98
C LEU A 94 4.27 -11.15 2.82
N ARG A 95 4.11 -10.12 3.65
CA ARG A 95 2.91 -9.26 3.66
C ARG A 95 3.23 -7.89 3.11
N VAL A 96 2.59 -7.54 2.02
CA VAL A 96 2.85 -6.29 1.28
C VAL A 96 1.55 -5.54 1.03
N ASP A 97 1.57 -4.21 1.11
CA ASP A 97 0.47 -3.38 0.65
C ASP A 97 0.96 -2.34 -0.38
N MET A 98 0.15 -2.07 -1.39
CA MET A 98 0.45 -1.09 -2.42
C MET A 98 -0.82 -0.50 -3.04
N PRO A 99 -0.73 0.67 -3.75
CA PRO A 99 -1.87 1.25 -4.43
C PRO A 99 -2.52 0.28 -5.42
N VAL A 100 -3.86 0.32 -5.47
CA VAL A 100 -4.67 -0.65 -6.26
C VAL A 100 -4.24 -0.67 -7.71
N SER A 101 -4.09 0.49 -8.35
CA SER A 101 -3.69 0.57 -9.76
C SER A 101 -2.26 0.05 -10.02
N LEU A 102 -1.33 0.28 -9.09
CA LEU A 102 0.03 -0.25 -9.21
C LEU A 102 0.03 -1.77 -9.11
N ALA A 103 -0.73 -2.32 -8.15
CA ALA A 103 -0.87 -3.77 -7.98
C ALA A 103 -1.43 -4.41 -9.24
N THR A 104 -2.60 -3.96 -9.69
CA THR A 104 -3.36 -4.62 -10.77
C THR A 104 -2.74 -4.42 -12.15
N ASP A 105 -2.29 -3.20 -12.44
CA ASP A 105 -1.89 -2.85 -13.80
C ASP A 105 -0.41 -3.14 -14.07
N TYR A 106 0.42 -3.31 -13.01
CA TYR A 106 1.85 -3.47 -13.18
C TYR A 106 2.50 -4.62 -12.39
N ILE A 107 2.29 -4.71 -11.07
CA ILE A 107 3.03 -5.68 -10.24
C ILE A 107 2.51 -7.11 -10.43
N LEU A 108 1.19 -7.32 -10.38
CA LEU A 108 0.59 -8.66 -10.55
C LEU A 108 1.00 -9.33 -11.88
N PRO A 109 1.08 -8.65 -13.04
CA PRO A 109 1.58 -9.26 -14.28
C PRO A 109 3.04 -9.74 -14.21
N LEU A 110 3.88 -9.15 -13.34
CA LEU A 110 5.29 -9.51 -13.17
C LEU A 110 5.51 -10.56 -12.08
N LEU A 111 4.56 -10.70 -11.18
CA LEU A 111 4.67 -11.53 -9.98
C LEU A 111 4.89 -13.03 -10.26
N PRO A 112 4.33 -13.64 -11.33
CA PRO A 112 4.61 -15.04 -11.64
C PRO A 112 6.10 -15.35 -11.78
N GLY A 113 6.89 -14.45 -12.38
CA GLY A 113 8.34 -14.61 -12.51
C GLY A 113 9.06 -14.59 -11.16
N PHE A 114 8.61 -13.74 -10.22
CA PHE A 114 9.14 -13.71 -8.86
C PHE A 114 8.82 -15.01 -8.10
N LEU A 115 7.58 -15.46 -8.13
CA LEU A 115 7.16 -16.68 -7.43
C LEU A 115 7.77 -17.96 -8.03
N GLN A 116 8.06 -17.96 -9.34
CA GLN A 116 8.80 -19.05 -9.97
C GLN A 116 10.25 -19.12 -9.47
N GLN A 117 10.88 -17.96 -9.23
CA GLN A 117 12.25 -17.89 -8.70
C GLN A 117 12.30 -18.23 -7.20
N TYR A 118 11.23 -17.94 -6.45
CA TYR A 118 11.14 -18.14 -5.01
C TYR A 118 9.86 -18.92 -4.64
N PRO A 119 9.79 -20.22 -4.96
CA PRO A 119 8.56 -21.02 -4.85
C PRO A 119 8.10 -21.25 -3.40
N GLY A 120 8.98 -21.08 -2.41
CA GLY A 120 8.65 -21.21 -1.00
C GLY A 120 8.09 -19.93 -0.37
N ILE A 121 8.02 -18.81 -1.10
CA ILE A 121 7.45 -17.57 -0.59
C ILE A 121 5.93 -17.57 -0.79
N GLU A 122 5.21 -17.39 0.31
CA GLU A 122 3.78 -17.12 0.31
C GLU A 122 3.56 -15.60 0.39
N LEU A 123 2.94 -15.01 -0.65
CA LEU A 123 2.70 -13.57 -0.70
C LEU A 123 1.26 -13.24 -0.29
N GLU A 124 1.10 -12.53 0.83
CA GLU A 124 -0.16 -11.86 1.19
C GLU A 124 -0.12 -10.42 0.64
N LEU A 125 -0.75 -10.20 -0.50
CA LEU A 125 -0.81 -8.90 -1.15
C LEU A 125 -2.11 -8.18 -0.82
N SER A 126 -2.00 -7.10 -0.04
CA SER A 126 -3.06 -6.12 0.14
C SER A 126 -2.93 -5.04 -0.93
N SER A 127 -4.04 -4.60 -1.46
CA SER A 127 -4.06 -3.43 -2.35
C SER A 127 -5.08 -2.42 -1.87
N SER A 128 -4.57 -1.28 -1.42
CA SER A 128 -5.40 -0.21 -0.89
C SER A 128 -4.81 1.16 -1.17
N ASP A 129 -5.68 2.13 -1.42
CA ASP A 129 -5.27 3.52 -1.63
C ASP A 129 -5.31 4.33 -0.31
N ARG A 130 -5.76 3.72 0.80
CA ARG A 130 -5.77 4.33 2.13
C ARG A 130 -4.37 4.32 2.76
N ARG A 131 -4.15 5.17 3.73
CA ARG A 131 -2.99 5.04 4.62
C ARG A 131 -3.18 3.82 5.51
N VAL A 132 -2.19 2.92 5.51
CA VAL A 132 -2.14 1.76 6.40
C VAL A 132 -1.14 2.02 7.53
N ASP A 133 -1.42 1.47 8.69
CA ASP A 133 -0.46 1.38 9.77
C ASP A 133 0.41 0.13 9.55
N VAL A 134 1.61 0.34 8.98
CA VAL A 134 2.53 -0.73 8.56
C VAL A 134 2.83 -1.70 9.70
N ILE A 135 3.05 -1.14 10.89
CA ILE A 135 3.42 -1.92 12.08
C ILE A 135 2.20 -2.66 12.62
N ARG A 136 1.12 -1.94 12.88
CA ARG A 136 -0.09 -2.48 13.51
C ARG A 136 -0.82 -3.49 12.63
N GLU A 137 -0.80 -3.30 11.30
CA GLU A 137 -1.42 -4.21 10.35
C GLU A 137 -0.48 -5.36 9.94
N GLY A 138 0.77 -5.32 10.40
CA GLY A 138 1.73 -6.40 10.23
C GLY A 138 2.36 -6.50 8.83
N PHE A 139 2.39 -5.42 8.06
CA PHE A 139 3.06 -5.41 6.77
C PHE A 139 4.58 -5.43 6.92
N ASP A 140 5.25 -6.21 6.07
CA ASP A 140 6.72 -6.22 5.98
C ASP A 140 7.23 -5.02 5.21
N CYS A 141 6.53 -4.65 4.14
CA CYS A 141 6.77 -3.40 3.43
C CYS A 141 5.51 -2.91 2.73
N VAL A 142 5.46 -1.61 2.43
CA VAL A 142 4.36 -1.01 1.67
C VAL A 142 4.90 -0.05 0.61
N ILE A 143 4.20 0.08 -0.51
CA ILE A 143 4.48 1.12 -1.51
C ILE A 143 3.47 2.23 -1.35
N ARG A 144 3.96 3.47 -1.37
CA ARG A 144 3.10 4.64 -1.33
C ARG A 144 3.54 5.68 -2.35
N ALA A 145 2.55 6.32 -2.93
CA ALA A 145 2.70 7.46 -3.82
C ALA A 145 2.31 8.75 -3.07
N GLY A 146 3.00 9.84 -3.36
CA GLY A 146 2.81 11.13 -2.71
C GLY A 146 3.80 11.43 -1.60
N THR A 147 3.61 12.57 -0.96
CA THR A 147 4.47 13.04 0.14
C THR A 147 4.21 12.22 1.40
N LEU A 148 5.28 11.77 2.04
CA LEU A 148 5.23 10.99 3.28
C LEU A 148 5.35 11.92 4.48
N GLU A 149 4.59 11.61 5.52
CA GLU A 149 4.76 12.24 6.85
C GLU A 149 5.79 11.47 7.67
N ASN A 150 6.42 12.15 8.64
CA ASN A 150 7.35 11.50 9.57
C ASN A 150 6.61 10.46 10.43
N SER A 151 6.95 9.20 10.27
CA SER A 151 6.26 8.09 10.92
C SER A 151 7.18 7.13 11.67
N GLY A 152 8.47 7.43 11.82
CA GLY A 152 9.45 6.51 12.40
C GLY A 152 9.75 5.28 11.53
N LEU A 153 9.19 5.20 10.33
CA LEU A 153 9.44 4.16 9.33
C LEU A 153 10.61 4.56 8.42
N ILE A 154 11.25 3.58 7.81
CA ILE A 154 12.22 3.85 6.75
C ILE A 154 11.46 4.04 5.44
N ALA A 155 11.74 5.15 4.77
CA ALA A 155 11.24 5.44 3.43
C ALA A 155 12.39 5.40 2.43
N ARG A 156 12.35 4.45 1.50
CA ARG A 156 13.29 4.34 0.39
C ARG A 156 12.65 4.89 -0.88
N PRO A 157 13.13 5.99 -1.46
CA PRO A 157 12.60 6.50 -2.71
C PRO A 157 12.78 5.47 -3.84
N LEU A 158 11.72 5.24 -4.61
CA LEU A 158 11.75 4.41 -5.81
C LEU A 158 11.87 5.26 -7.07
N GLY A 159 11.34 6.49 -7.06
CA GLY A 159 11.43 7.47 -8.13
C GLY A 159 10.23 8.41 -8.17
N LEU A 160 10.04 9.05 -9.33
CA LEU A 160 8.97 10.00 -9.58
C LEU A 160 8.08 9.52 -10.73
N VAL A 161 6.78 9.70 -10.63
CA VAL A 161 5.83 9.45 -11.71
C VAL A 161 5.24 10.75 -12.21
N ASN A 162 5.24 10.93 -13.53
CA ASN A 162 4.61 12.06 -14.17
C ASN A 162 3.09 11.95 -14.09
N ILE A 163 2.43 13.08 -13.93
CA ILE A 163 0.98 13.19 -13.89
C ILE A 163 0.48 13.68 -15.25
N VAL A 164 -0.62 13.12 -15.70
CA VAL A 164 -1.35 13.56 -16.89
C VAL A 164 -2.75 14.01 -16.49
N ASN A 165 -3.21 15.07 -17.13
CA ASN A 165 -4.58 15.53 -17.02
C ASN A 165 -5.38 14.89 -18.14
N CYS A 166 -6.48 14.23 -17.86
CA CYS A 166 -7.26 13.59 -18.91
C CYS A 166 -8.76 13.62 -18.63
N ALA A 167 -9.53 13.52 -19.69
CA ALA A 167 -10.98 13.41 -19.68
C ALA A 167 -11.45 12.41 -20.75
N SER A 168 -12.66 11.89 -20.62
CA SER A 168 -13.25 11.04 -21.65
C SER A 168 -13.76 11.86 -22.85
N PRO A 169 -13.79 11.27 -24.07
CA PRO A 169 -14.38 11.92 -25.23
C PRO A 169 -15.83 12.39 -24.99
N ASP A 170 -16.62 11.58 -24.30
CA ASP A 170 -18.01 11.93 -23.99
C ASP A 170 -18.13 13.18 -23.09
N TYR A 171 -17.21 13.35 -22.15
CA TYR A 171 -17.15 14.56 -21.35
C TYR A 171 -16.79 15.77 -22.22
N LEU A 172 -15.75 15.64 -23.05
CA LEU A 172 -15.28 16.74 -23.91
C LEU A 172 -16.29 17.13 -25.00
N ASN A 173 -17.08 16.18 -25.51
CA ASN A 173 -18.17 16.47 -26.44
C ASN A 173 -19.27 17.33 -25.80
N ARG A 174 -19.47 17.24 -24.49
CA ARG A 174 -20.51 18.02 -23.78
C ARG A 174 -20.03 19.38 -23.30
N PHE A 175 -18.76 19.46 -22.88
CA PHE A 175 -18.24 20.64 -22.17
C PHE A 175 -17.13 21.36 -22.93
N GLY A 176 -16.68 20.82 -24.08
CA GLY A 176 -15.57 21.37 -24.83
C GLY A 176 -14.20 20.86 -24.33
N LEU A 177 -13.15 21.19 -25.10
CA LEU A 177 -11.75 20.89 -24.75
C LEU A 177 -11.13 22.09 -24.05
N PRO A 178 -10.77 22.02 -22.76
CA PRO A 178 -10.08 23.12 -22.08
C PRO A 178 -8.67 23.31 -22.66
N THR A 179 -8.31 24.54 -22.99
CA THR A 179 -7.03 24.93 -23.57
C THR A 179 -6.25 25.85 -22.66
N THR A 180 -6.92 26.57 -21.79
CA THR A 180 -6.36 27.49 -20.80
C THR A 180 -6.79 27.12 -19.39
N LEU A 181 -6.13 27.67 -18.37
CA LEU A 181 -6.53 27.48 -16.96
C LEU A 181 -7.87 28.13 -16.64
N ASP A 182 -8.21 29.21 -17.34
CA ASP A 182 -9.48 29.93 -17.14
C ASP A 182 -10.68 29.09 -17.60
N ASP A 183 -10.50 28.24 -18.61
CA ASP A 183 -11.56 27.33 -19.08
C ASP A 183 -12.01 26.37 -17.96
N LEU A 184 -11.17 26.11 -16.95
CA LEU A 184 -11.49 25.23 -15.82
C LEU A 184 -12.68 25.73 -14.98
N GLU A 185 -13.05 26.99 -15.06
CA GLU A 185 -14.25 27.53 -14.41
C GLU A 185 -15.53 26.88 -14.92
N GLN A 186 -15.53 26.43 -16.19
CA GLN A 186 -16.66 25.76 -16.84
C GLN A 186 -16.54 24.22 -16.83
N HIS A 187 -15.46 23.70 -16.23
CA HIS A 187 -15.19 22.27 -16.18
C HIS A 187 -15.31 21.71 -14.77
N ALA A 188 -15.75 20.46 -14.70
CA ALA A 188 -15.79 19.69 -13.47
C ALA A 188 -14.59 18.75 -13.37
N MET A 189 -14.07 18.59 -12.16
CA MET A 189 -13.12 17.52 -11.83
C MET A 189 -13.84 16.38 -11.09
N VAL A 190 -13.37 15.16 -11.32
CA VAL A 190 -13.52 14.13 -10.31
C VAL A 190 -12.46 14.38 -9.26
N HIS A 191 -12.84 14.52 -8.00
CA HIS A 191 -11.91 14.75 -6.91
C HIS A 191 -11.40 13.43 -6.32
N TYR A 192 -10.12 13.40 -5.98
CA TYR A 192 -9.52 12.28 -5.27
C TYR A 192 -9.12 12.71 -3.85
N SER A 193 -9.53 11.93 -2.86
CA SER A 193 -9.10 12.10 -1.48
C SER A 193 -8.97 10.75 -0.78
N GLN A 194 -7.86 10.50 -0.10
CA GLN A 194 -7.69 9.29 0.71
C GLN A 194 -8.70 9.21 1.87
N GLU A 195 -9.12 10.38 2.40
CA GLU A 195 -10.12 10.50 3.47
C GLU A 195 -11.32 11.27 2.95
N LEU A 196 -12.47 10.59 2.85
CA LEU A 196 -13.72 11.24 2.46
C LEU A 196 -14.14 12.26 3.53
N GLY A 197 -14.69 13.40 3.07
CA GLY A 197 -15.06 14.52 3.94
C GLY A 197 -14.00 15.63 4.01
N SER A 198 -12.80 15.42 3.46
CA SER A 198 -11.83 16.51 3.26
C SER A 198 -12.22 17.38 2.07
N HIS A 199 -11.86 18.69 2.12
CA HIS A 199 -12.09 19.60 1.01
C HIS A 199 -11.05 19.40 -0.09
N PRO A 200 -11.48 19.10 -1.35
CA PRO A 200 -10.58 19.01 -2.48
C PRO A 200 -9.89 20.35 -2.76
N GLN A 201 -8.59 20.30 -3.09
CA GLN A 201 -7.81 21.52 -3.41
C GLN A 201 -8.09 22.03 -4.82
N GLY A 202 -8.71 21.22 -5.68
CA GLY A 202 -8.97 21.55 -7.08
C GLY A 202 -7.90 21.04 -8.04
N PHE A 203 -7.73 21.72 -9.17
CA PHE A 203 -6.77 21.36 -10.21
C PHE A 203 -5.36 21.83 -9.82
N GLU A 204 -4.42 20.88 -9.71
CA GLU A 204 -3.02 21.16 -9.40
C GLU A 204 -2.22 21.40 -10.69
N PHE A 205 -1.38 22.42 -10.70
CA PHE A 205 -0.34 22.57 -11.73
C PHE A 205 0.97 23.09 -11.14
N TYR A 206 2.06 22.75 -11.81
CA TYR A 206 3.40 23.16 -11.43
C TYR A 206 3.91 24.25 -12.37
N ASP A 207 4.18 25.46 -11.84
CA ASP A 207 4.60 26.62 -12.62
C ASP A 207 6.13 26.69 -12.85
N GLY A 208 6.86 25.62 -12.53
CA GLY A 208 8.32 25.53 -12.57
C GLY A 208 9.00 25.87 -11.23
N LYS A 209 8.28 26.50 -10.29
CA LYS A 209 8.77 26.84 -8.95
C LYS A 209 7.87 26.27 -7.86
N ASN A 210 6.56 26.46 -7.99
CA ASN A 210 5.59 26.12 -6.97
C ASN A 210 4.45 25.27 -7.53
N CYS A 211 3.87 24.41 -6.68
CA CYS A 211 2.58 23.81 -6.94
C CYS A 211 1.50 24.87 -6.69
N ARG A 212 0.60 25.04 -7.65
CA ARG A 212 -0.56 25.94 -7.56
C ARG A 212 -1.83 25.12 -7.72
N PHE A 213 -2.91 25.64 -7.15
CA PHE A 213 -4.22 24.98 -7.18
C PHE A 213 -5.26 25.96 -7.69
N ILE A 214 -6.07 25.51 -8.64
CA ILE A 214 -7.24 26.23 -9.11
C ILE A 214 -8.48 25.52 -8.58
N LYS A 215 -9.31 26.25 -7.89
CA LYS A 215 -10.59 25.73 -7.40
C LYS A 215 -11.47 25.40 -8.60
N THR A 216 -11.92 24.16 -8.67
CA THR A 216 -12.78 23.66 -9.74
C THR A 216 -14.07 23.10 -9.18
N GLY A 217 -15.11 23.10 -9.99
CA GLY A 217 -16.33 22.35 -9.71
C GLY A 217 -16.10 20.84 -9.74
N GLY A 218 -17.07 20.11 -9.24
CA GLY A 218 -17.07 18.64 -9.28
C GLY A 218 -18.02 18.07 -8.24
N ALA A 219 -18.89 17.17 -8.67
CA ALA A 219 -19.91 16.57 -7.81
C ALA A 219 -19.46 15.24 -7.18
N VAL A 220 -18.32 14.69 -7.62
CA VAL A 220 -17.87 13.35 -7.23
C VAL A 220 -16.48 13.43 -6.59
N THR A 221 -16.39 12.90 -5.38
CA THR A 221 -15.12 12.66 -4.68
C THR A 221 -14.98 11.17 -4.42
N VAL A 222 -13.83 10.61 -4.74
CA VAL A 222 -13.51 9.19 -4.58
C VAL A 222 -12.22 8.98 -3.80
N ASN A 223 -12.05 7.81 -3.20
CA ASN A 223 -10.87 7.44 -2.42
C ASN A 223 -10.13 6.22 -2.97
N SER A 224 -10.47 5.79 -4.18
CA SER A 224 -9.81 4.69 -4.87
C SER A 224 -9.36 5.12 -6.25
N THR A 225 -8.13 4.78 -6.63
CA THR A 225 -7.55 5.09 -7.94
C THR A 225 -8.31 4.41 -9.09
N GLN A 226 -8.87 3.21 -8.85
CA GLN A 226 -9.72 2.53 -9.83
C GLN A 226 -11.04 3.26 -10.05
N THR A 227 -11.72 3.66 -8.96
CA THR A 227 -12.97 4.43 -9.04
C THR A 227 -12.72 5.80 -9.67
N TYR A 228 -11.57 6.42 -9.39
CA TYR A 228 -11.16 7.69 -9.99
C TYR A 228 -11.07 7.60 -11.52
N ARG A 229 -10.38 6.58 -12.01
CA ARG A 229 -10.30 6.28 -13.44
C ARG A 229 -11.65 5.95 -14.07
N ALA A 230 -12.45 5.12 -13.40
CA ALA A 230 -13.78 4.74 -13.89
C ALA A 230 -14.73 5.94 -13.98
N ALA A 231 -14.70 6.85 -13.01
CA ALA A 231 -15.50 8.07 -13.01
C ALA A 231 -15.14 9.00 -14.18
N CYS A 232 -13.84 9.13 -14.50
CA CYS A 232 -13.41 9.88 -15.68
C CYS A 232 -13.90 9.24 -16.99
N LEU A 233 -13.77 7.92 -17.12
CA LEU A 233 -14.27 7.18 -18.29
C LEU A 233 -15.79 7.31 -18.45
N ALA A 234 -16.53 7.40 -17.34
CA ALA A 234 -17.96 7.62 -17.33
C ALA A 234 -18.37 9.09 -17.65
N GLY A 235 -17.41 9.98 -17.94
CA GLY A 235 -17.68 11.36 -18.31
C GLY A 235 -18.09 12.27 -17.16
N LEU A 236 -17.64 11.98 -15.93
CA LEU A 236 -17.96 12.77 -14.74
C LEU A 236 -17.04 13.98 -14.53
N GLY A 237 -15.92 14.06 -15.25
CA GLY A 237 -15.01 15.18 -15.16
C GLY A 237 -13.58 14.85 -15.56
N ILE A 238 -12.71 15.85 -15.40
CA ILE A 238 -11.27 15.76 -15.62
C ILE A 238 -10.63 15.08 -14.41
N ILE A 239 -9.58 14.29 -14.65
CA ILE A 239 -8.72 13.70 -13.60
C ILE A 239 -7.26 14.05 -13.83
N GLN A 240 -6.49 14.01 -12.74
CA GLN A 240 -5.03 14.12 -12.72
C GLN A 240 -4.46 12.81 -12.18
N ALA A 241 -3.84 12.01 -13.03
CA ALA A 241 -3.44 10.66 -12.67
C ALA A 241 -2.03 10.31 -13.19
N PRO A 242 -1.33 9.32 -12.58
CA PRO A 242 -0.07 8.83 -13.09
C PRO A 242 -0.17 8.38 -14.55
N VAL A 243 0.72 8.87 -15.38
CA VAL A 243 0.76 8.60 -16.83
C VAL A 243 0.76 7.10 -17.12
N GLN A 244 1.48 6.31 -16.32
CA GLN A 244 1.64 4.86 -16.53
C GLN A 244 0.29 4.12 -16.54
N GLY A 245 -0.60 4.46 -15.59
CA GLY A 245 -1.94 3.87 -15.53
C GLY A 245 -2.88 4.36 -16.62
N MET A 246 -2.53 5.45 -17.34
CA MET A 246 -3.36 6.05 -18.39
C MET A 246 -2.84 5.73 -19.80
N LYS A 247 -1.58 5.30 -19.97
CA LYS A 247 -0.94 5.05 -21.29
C LYS A 247 -1.84 4.27 -22.25
N LYS A 248 -2.41 3.15 -21.81
CA LYS A 248 -3.28 2.30 -22.64
C LYS A 248 -4.57 3.01 -23.04
N LEU A 249 -5.23 3.70 -22.11
CA LEU A 249 -6.49 4.39 -22.36
C LEU A 249 -6.30 5.60 -23.27
N LEU A 250 -5.18 6.30 -23.17
CA LEU A 250 -4.81 7.39 -24.08
C LEU A 250 -4.50 6.86 -25.48
N ALA A 251 -3.74 5.76 -25.59
CA ALA A 251 -3.46 5.12 -26.88
C ALA A 251 -4.72 4.60 -27.59
N GLU A 252 -5.66 4.06 -26.84
CA GLU A 252 -6.97 3.59 -27.32
C GLU A 252 -7.98 4.73 -27.54
N LYS A 253 -7.59 6.00 -27.29
CA LYS A 253 -8.46 7.19 -27.32
C LYS A 253 -9.72 7.10 -26.45
N LYS A 254 -9.70 6.24 -25.43
CA LYS A 254 -10.74 6.18 -24.40
C LYS A 254 -10.65 7.34 -23.43
N LEU A 255 -9.47 7.91 -23.29
CA LEU A 255 -9.20 9.17 -22.62
C LEU A 255 -8.42 10.07 -23.57
N ILE A 256 -8.59 11.37 -23.39
CA ILE A 256 -7.90 12.42 -24.15
C ILE A 256 -7.13 13.25 -23.13
N GLU A 257 -5.86 13.54 -23.41
CA GLU A 257 -5.07 14.46 -22.62
C GLU A 257 -5.60 15.88 -22.79
N VAL A 258 -5.76 16.59 -21.67
CA VAL A 258 -6.16 17.99 -21.64
C VAL A 258 -5.11 18.81 -20.91
N LEU A 259 -4.98 20.09 -21.26
CA LEU A 259 -4.05 21.03 -20.61
C LEU A 259 -2.62 20.44 -20.45
N PRO A 260 -1.96 19.96 -21.53
CA PRO A 260 -0.68 19.24 -21.43
C PRO A 260 0.47 20.11 -20.90
N HIS A 261 0.35 21.45 -20.98
CA HIS A 261 1.32 22.42 -20.45
C HIS A 261 1.13 22.73 -18.97
N PHE A 262 0.01 22.30 -18.37
CA PHE A 262 -0.36 22.60 -16.99
C PHE A 262 -0.50 21.29 -16.19
N ARG A 263 0.57 20.51 -16.12
CA ARG A 263 0.59 19.25 -15.36
C ARG A 263 0.94 19.50 -13.90
N ALA A 264 0.43 18.65 -13.03
CA ALA A 264 0.85 18.62 -11.64
C ALA A 264 2.32 18.22 -11.52
N LYS A 265 2.93 18.54 -10.38
CA LYS A 265 4.31 18.13 -10.08
C LYS A 265 4.44 16.62 -10.12
N PRO A 266 5.55 16.06 -10.67
CA PRO A 266 5.80 14.63 -10.59
C PRO A 266 5.70 14.10 -9.17
N MET A 267 4.95 13.03 -8.98
CA MET A 267 4.61 12.47 -7.67
C MET A 267 5.67 11.45 -7.25
N PRO A 268 6.26 11.56 -6.04
CA PRO A 268 7.21 10.58 -5.54
C PRO A 268 6.52 9.25 -5.24
N ILE A 269 7.22 8.15 -5.53
CA ILE A 269 6.86 6.80 -5.06
C ILE A 269 7.95 6.32 -4.14
N SER A 270 7.56 5.80 -3.00
CA SER A 270 8.47 5.29 -1.97
C SER A 270 8.06 3.91 -1.50
N LEU A 271 9.07 3.09 -1.20
CA LEU A 271 8.96 1.85 -0.47
C LEU A 271 9.15 2.16 1.01
N ILE A 272 8.20 1.76 1.84
CA ILE A 272 8.17 2.07 3.27
C ILE A 272 8.19 0.76 4.04
N TYR A 273 9.02 0.68 5.07
CA TYR A 273 9.14 -0.51 5.92
C TYR A 273 9.56 -0.14 7.35
N PRO A 274 9.28 -0.99 8.35
CA PRO A 274 9.66 -0.73 9.71
C PRO A 274 11.18 -0.64 9.88
N HIS A 275 11.64 0.27 10.76
CA HIS A 275 13.05 0.32 11.13
C HIS A 275 13.36 -0.89 12.01
N ARG A 276 13.96 -1.93 11.44
CA ARG A 276 14.42 -3.13 12.14
C ARG A 276 15.90 -3.30 11.91
N ARG A 277 16.62 -3.78 12.93
CA ARG A 277 18.05 -4.14 12.80
C ARG A 277 18.21 -5.19 11.72
N ASN A 278 17.31 -6.17 11.68
CA ASN A 278 17.37 -7.31 10.76
C ASN A 278 16.01 -7.48 10.08
N LEU A 279 15.97 -7.28 8.78
CA LEU A 279 14.83 -7.65 7.95
C LEU A 279 15.04 -9.08 7.47
N ALA A 280 14.00 -9.90 7.53
CA ALA A 280 14.04 -11.25 6.99
C ALA A 280 14.48 -11.24 5.52
N ARG A 281 15.30 -12.22 5.12
CA ARG A 281 15.88 -12.31 3.77
C ARG A 281 14.81 -12.27 2.67
N ARG A 282 13.66 -12.90 2.89
CA ARG A 282 12.53 -12.86 1.95
C ARG A 282 12.03 -11.43 1.68
N VAL A 283 12.05 -10.56 2.70
CA VAL A 283 11.67 -9.15 2.56
C VAL A 283 12.70 -8.39 1.72
N HIS A 284 14.01 -8.60 1.98
CA HIS A 284 15.09 -8.00 1.20
C HIS A 284 14.99 -8.37 -0.28
N VAL A 285 14.88 -9.66 -0.59
CA VAL A 285 14.80 -10.17 -1.96
C VAL A 285 13.59 -9.57 -2.70
N PHE A 286 12.44 -9.51 -2.05
CA PHE A 286 11.25 -8.90 -2.63
C PHE A 286 11.45 -7.40 -2.87
N MET A 287 12.01 -6.67 -1.91
CA MET A 287 12.26 -5.23 -2.05
C MET A 287 13.27 -4.92 -3.17
N GLU A 288 14.26 -5.79 -3.38
CA GLU A 288 15.21 -5.66 -4.48
C GLU A 288 14.54 -5.91 -5.84
N TRP A 289 13.81 -7.04 -5.95
CA TRP A 289 13.01 -7.34 -7.14
C TRP A 289 12.05 -6.21 -7.47
N LEU A 290 11.30 -5.74 -6.47
CA LEU A 290 10.36 -4.63 -6.61
C LEU A 290 11.05 -3.35 -7.08
N THR A 291 12.22 -3.03 -6.52
CA THR A 291 13.00 -1.85 -6.92
C THR A 291 13.41 -1.93 -8.39
N GLN A 292 13.81 -3.12 -8.88
CA GLN A 292 14.15 -3.30 -10.29
C GLN A 292 12.89 -3.21 -11.19
N ALA A 293 11.78 -3.81 -10.77
CA ALA A 293 10.51 -3.69 -11.46
C ALA A 293 10.08 -2.21 -11.56
N MET A 294 10.15 -1.46 -10.46
CA MET A 294 9.77 -0.06 -10.43
C MET A 294 10.63 0.86 -11.31
N LYS A 295 11.90 0.55 -11.54
CA LYS A 295 12.72 1.30 -12.52
C LYS A 295 12.11 1.30 -13.92
N LYS A 296 11.54 0.18 -14.36
CA LYS A 296 10.87 0.06 -15.66
C LYS A 296 9.50 0.74 -15.67
N TYR A 297 8.84 0.83 -14.52
CA TYR A 297 7.56 1.52 -14.38
C TYR A 297 7.72 3.04 -14.45
N ILE A 298 8.79 3.57 -13.88
CA ILE A 298 9.04 5.01 -13.74
C ILE A 298 9.71 5.58 -15.00
N ALA A 299 10.46 4.76 -15.74
CA ALA A 299 11.04 5.14 -17.04
C ALA A 299 9.96 5.31 -18.11
#